data_0c72b8f2839bcef0e914f8395e3e2f14
#
_entry.id   0c72b8f2839bcef0e914f8395e3e2f14
#
_cell.length_a   1.000
_cell.length_b   1.000
_cell.length_c   1.000
_cell.angle_alpha   90.00
_cell.angle_beta   90.00
_cell.angle_gamma   90.00
#
_symmetry.space_group_name_H-M   'P 1'
#
loop_
_entity.id
_entity.type
_entity.pdbx_description
1 polymer ?
#
loop_
_entity_poly.entity_id
_entity_poly.type
_entity_poly.pdbx_seq_one_letter_code
_entity_poly.pdbx_strand_id
1 'polypeptide(L)'
;MNETPLTDTPMSSLQLSNLGPLIAASAAWAKDPKQSFWVANDRGRMSLASTKPTQLFASIAKVDQLTPATDETMIARCAALSDPLLEVEWPSGRHQLLLPAYWDTEGAPYEGRPYQLDQFDCYSLVRDWMAREHGIAMEPLTDSPARLANQMLTDGAFVTNPEIARWERVAIPQPGDGILFAMTQDDDHTPGAANHAGVYLGDGRFLHHFANRLSCAVTLDAVWRARVAAFMRWKG
;
A
#
# COMPACT_ATOMS: atom_id res chain seq x y z
N MET A 1 18.72 4.87 -26.92
CA MET A 1 17.48 4.59 -26.21
C MET A 1 17.68 3.24 -25.53
N ASN A 2 18.11 3.27 -24.28
CA ASN A 2 18.24 2.07 -23.46
C ASN A 2 17.04 2.04 -22.55
N GLU A 3 16.07 1.20 -22.88
CA GLU A 3 15.01 0.82 -21.96
C GLU A 3 15.66 0.04 -20.82
N THR A 4 15.68 0.63 -19.64
CA THR A 4 16.01 -0.08 -18.41
C THR A 4 14.86 -1.06 -18.17
N PRO A 5 15.11 -2.37 -18.08
CA PRO A 5 14.03 -3.32 -17.81
C PRO A 5 13.45 -3.02 -16.43
N LEU A 6 12.15 -2.78 -16.39
CA LEU A 6 11.36 -2.88 -15.17
C LEU A 6 11.72 -4.21 -14.51
N THR A 7 12.16 -4.17 -13.27
CA THR A 7 12.55 -5.36 -12.51
C THR A 7 11.36 -6.32 -12.47
N ASP A 8 11.48 -7.42 -13.22
CA ASP A 8 10.53 -8.54 -13.27
C ASP A 8 10.46 -9.28 -11.91
N THR A 9 9.99 -8.61 -10.87
CA THR A 9 9.49 -9.32 -9.69
C THR A 9 7.99 -9.46 -9.91
N PRO A 10 7.48 -10.66 -10.24
CA PRO A 10 6.07 -10.83 -10.46
C PRO A 10 5.32 -10.44 -9.18
N MET A 11 4.31 -9.58 -9.31
CA MET A 11 3.46 -9.11 -8.18
C MET A 11 2.84 -10.28 -7.38
N SER A 12 2.83 -11.48 -7.96
CA SER A 12 2.40 -12.73 -7.33
C SER A 12 3.20 -13.19 -6.11
N SER A 13 4.35 -12.56 -5.79
CA SER A 13 5.23 -13.00 -4.69
C SER A 13 5.26 -12.05 -3.49
N LEU A 14 4.33 -11.11 -3.38
CA LEU A 14 4.26 -10.19 -2.24
C LEU A 14 4.06 -10.93 -0.93
N GLN A 15 4.91 -10.63 0.06
CA GLN A 15 4.76 -11.11 1.42
C GLN A 15 4.02 -10.08 2.27
N LEU A 16 3.02 -10.55 3.02
CA LEU A 16 2.34 -9.70 4.00
C LEU A 16 3.24 -9.47 5.21
N SER A 17 3.48 -8.22 5.55
CA SER A 17 4.23 -7.86 6.75
C SER A 17 3.43 -8.09 8.05
N ASN A 18 2.09 -8.12 7.97
CA ASN A 18 1.21 -8.40 9.11
C ASN A 18 0.68 -9.84 9.05
N LEU A 19 1.27 -10.73 9.82
CA LEU A 19 0.91 -12.15 9.90
C LEU A 19 -0.26 -12.46 10.84
N GLY A 20 -0.82 -11.46 11.55
CA GLY A 20 -1.89 -11.68 12.53
C GLY A 20 -3.08 -12.47 11.99
N PRO A 21 -3.66 -12.14 10.83
CA PRO A 21 -4.74 -12.91 10.22
C PRO A 21 -4.36 -14.35 9.89
N LEU A 22 -3.12 -14.60 9.45
CA LEU A 22 -2.61 -15.94 9.14
C LEU A 22 -2.49 -16.82 10.37
N ILE A 23 -1.93 -16.28 11.46
CA ILE A 23 -1.79 -16.99 12.73
C ILE A 23 -3.17 -17.36 13.26
N ALA A 24 -4.13 -16.42 13.21
CA ALA A 24 -5.49 -16.65 13.65
C ALA A 24 -6.21 -17.70 12.78
N ALA A 25 -6.06 -17.65 11.43
CA ALA A 25 -6.60 -18.65 10.51
C ALA A 25 -6.02 -20.05 10.79
N SER A 26 -4.72 -20.15 10.96
CA SER A 26 -4.02 -21.42 11.28
C SER A 26 -4.57 -22.04 12.56
N ALA A 27 -4.74 -21.24 13.62
CA ALA A 27 -5.29 -21.69 14.88
C ALA A 27 -6.76 -22.15 14.76
N ALA A 28 -7.56 -21.48 13.93
CA ALA A 28 -8.95 -21.85 13.68
C ALA A 28 -9.07 -23.11 12.83
N TRP A 29 -8.24 -23.29 11.79
CA TRP A 29 -8.20 -24.54 10.99
C TRP A 29 -7.72 -25.74 11.79
N ALA A 30 -6.91 -25.57 12.82
CA ALA A 30 -6.57 -26.65 13.73
C ALA A 30 -7.82 -27.20 14.45
N LYS A 31 -8.85 -26.38 14.65
CA LYS A 31 -10.12 -26.77 15.29
C LYS A 31 -11.18 -27.24 14.27
N ASP A 32 -11.28 -26.56 13.13
CA ASP A 32 -12.18 -26.89 12.05
C ASP A 32 -11.52 -26.68 10.67
N PRO A 33 -10.92 -27.75 10.06
CA PRO A 33 -10.22 -27.66 8.79
C PRO A 33 -11.10 -27.24 7.60
N LYS A 34 -12.43 -27.29 7.71
CA LYS A 34 -13.37 -26.93 6.63
C LYS A 34 -13.78 -25.47 6.66
N GLN A 35 -13.43 -24.74 7.70
CA GLN A 35 -13.81 -23.34 7.84
C GLN A 35 -13.15 -22.48 6.75
N SER A 36 -13.94 -21.61 6.13
CA SER A 36 -13.45 -20.58 5.21
C SER A 36 -13.16 -19.29 5.96
N PHE A 37 -12.18 -18.56 5.46
CA PHE A 37 -11.79 -17.28 6.02
C PHE A 37 -11.53 -16.23 4.95
N TRP A 38 -11.61 -14.97 5.37
CA TRP A 38 -11.32 -13.79 4.58
C TRP A 38 -10.45 -12.83 5.37
N VAL A 39 -9.69 -12.00 4.68
CA VAL A 39 -8.99 -10.86 5.29
C VAL A 39 -9.81 -9.61 5.01
N ALA A 40 -10.32 -9.01 6.08
CA ALA A 40 -11.01 -7.73 6.00
C ALA A 40 -10.01 -6.57 6.03
N ASN A 41 -10.37 -5.49 5.34
CA ASN A 41 -9.67 -4.21 5.42
C ASN A 41 -10.48 -3.27 6.34
N ASP A 42 -10.00 -3.06 7.55
CA ASP A 42 -10.57 -2.06 8.45
C ASP A 42 -9.61 -0.86 8.56
N ARG A 43 -9.86 0.16 7.73
CA ARG A 43 -9.06 1.40 7.67
C ARG A 43 -7.56 1.13 7.59
N GLY A 44 -7.15 0.28 6.66
CA GLY A 44 -5.78 -0.14 6.46
C GLY A 44 -5.29 -1.26 7.38
N ARG A 45 -6.08 -1.68 8.37
CA ARG A 45 -5.75 -2.81 9.23
C ARG A 45 -6.33 -4.10 8.68
N MET A 46 -5.50 -5.11 8.58
CA MET A 46 -5.94 -6.44 8.20
C MET A 46 -6.47 -7.19 9.42
N SER A 47 -7.65 -7.77 9.29
CA SER A 47 -8.25 -8.62 10.32
C SER A 47 -8.84 -9.88 9.70
N LEU A 48 -8.85 -10.99 10.46
CA LEU A 48 -9.49 -12.23 10.04
C LEU A 48 -11.00 -12.12 10.19
N ALA A 49 -11.74 -12.54 9.16
CA ALA A 49 -13.20 -12.66 9.19
C ALA A 49 -13.63 -14.08 8.85
N SER A 50 -14.61 -14.64 9.56
CA SER A 50 -15.24 -15.93 9.29
C SER A 50 -16.44 -15.84 8.35
N THR A 51 -16.86 -14.61 8.02
CA THR A 51 -17.88 -14.31 7.00
C THR A 51 -17.30 -13.31 6.01
N LYS A 52 -17.71 -13.35 4.74
CA LYS A 52 -17.19 -12.43 3.72
C LYS A 52 -17.50 -10.98 4.13
N PRO A 53 -16.47 -10.14 4.39
CA PRO A 53 -16.67 -8.76 4.84
C PRO A 53 -17.07 -7.85 3.69
N THR A 54 -17.70 -6.72 4.00
CA THR A 54 -18.06 -5.70 3.00
C THR A 54 -16.81 -5.04 2.40
N GLN A 55 -15.79 -4.80 3.24
CA GLN A 55 -14.47 -4.33 2.79
C GLN A 55 -13.51 -5.51 2.81
N LEU A 56 -13.52 -6.27 1.73
CA LEU A 56 -12.62 -7.40 1.52
C LEU A 56 -11.25 -6.89 1.07
N PHE A 57 -10.18 -7.42 1.68
CA PHE A 57 -8.84 -7.31 1.13
C PHE A 57 -8.49 -8.54 0.31
N ALA A 58 -8.61 -9.74 0.89
CA ALA A 58 -8.28 -11.00 0.24
C ALA A 58 -9.19 -12.13 0.72
N SER A 59 -9.43 -13.09 -0.17
CA SER A 59 -9.90 -14.41 0.23
C SER A 59 -8.74 -15.23 0.76
N ILE A 60 -8.97 -16.16 1.68
CA ILE A 60 -7.95 -17.08 2.16
C ILE A 60 -8.25 -18.48 1.65
N ALA A 61 -7.28 -19.09 0.96
CA ALA A 61 -7.33 -20.49 0.55
C ALA A 61 -6.29 -21.31 1.32
N LYS A 62 -6.75 -22.46 1.84
CA LYS A 62 -5.88 -23.49 2.37
C LYS A 62 -5.41 -24.37 1.21
N VAL A 63 -4.10 -24.56 1.09
CA VAL A 63 -3.48 -25.41 0.06
C VAL A 63 -2.55 -26.43 0.70
N ASP A 64 -2.36 -27.57 0.03
CA ASP A 64 -1.40 -28.61 0.50
C ASP A 64 0.04 -28.19 0.17
N GLN A 65 0.23 -27.45 -0.91
CA GLN A 65 1.54 -26.95 -1.36
C GLN A 65 1.34 -25.61 -2.09
N LEU A 66 2.25 -24.67 -1.83
CA LEU A 66 2.28 -23.41 -2.58
C LEU A 66 2.76 -23.64 -4.01
N THR A 67 2.11 -22.99 -4.97
CA THR A 67 2.56 -22.98 -6.37
C THR A 67 3.77 -22.04 -6.49
N PRO A 68 4.89 -22.47 -7.11
CA PRO A 68 6.04 -21.59 -7.33
C PRO A 68 5.66 -20.35 -8.16
N ALA A 69 6.22 -19.19 -7.81
CA ALA A 69 5.92 -17.92 -8.50
C ALA A 69 6.32 -17.91 -9.99
N THR A 70 7.25 -18.76 -10.38
CA THR A 70 7.75 -18.90 -11.77
C THR A 70 6.91 -19.88 -12.62
N ASP A 71 5.87 -20.49 -12.06
CA ASP A 71 5.03 -21.43 -12.77
C ASP A 71 4.04 -20.69 -13.68
N GLU A 72 3.94 -21.09 -14.96
CA GLU A 72 2.97 -20.53 -15.90
C GLU A 72 1.52 -20.62 -15.41
N THR A 73 1.23 -21.62 -14.59
CA THR A 73 -0.09 -21.76 -13.96
C THR A 73 -0.39 -20.59 -13.01
N MET A 74 0.63 -19.98 -12.41
CA MET A 74 0.48 -18.81 -11.54
C MET A 74 -0.05 -17.61 -12.32
N ILE A 75 0.47 -17.35 -13.52
CA ILE A 75 -0.01 -16.26 -14.39
C ILE A 75 -1.49 -16.44 -14.71
N ALA A 76 -1.88 -17.67 -15.10
CA ALA A 76 -3.27 -17.97 -15.39
C ALA A 76 -4.17 -17.82 -14.16
N ARG A 77 -3.67 -18.17 -12.99
CA ARG A 77 -4.41 -18.03 -11.73
C ARG A 77 -4.61 -16.54 -11.37
N CYS A 78 -3.57 -15.72 -11.44
CA CYS A 78 -3.67 -14.28 -11.21
C CYS A 78 -4.62 -13.60 -12.20
N ALA A 79 -4.62 -14.03 -13.47
CA ALA A 79 -5.55 -13.54 -14.49
C ALA A 79 -7.02 -13.87 -14.20
N ALA A 80 -7.28 -14.94 -13.47
CA ALA A 80 -8.65 -15.37 -13.09
C ALA A 80 -9.16 -14.72 -11.79
N LEU A 81 -8.31 -14.00 -11.05
CA LEU A 81 -8.71 -13.38 -9.79
C LEU A 81 -9.45 -12.05 -10.04
N SER A 82 -10.56 -11.88 -9.34
CA SER A 82 -11.24 -10.58 -9.19
C SER A 82 -10.79 -9.81 -7.94
N ASP A 83 -10.33 -10.54 -6.92
CA ASP A 83 -9.87 -10.01 -5.64
C ASP A 83 -8.56 -10.70 -5.25
N PRO A 84 -7.69 -10.08 -4.45
CA PRO A 84 -6.49 -10.74 -3.93
C PRO A 84 -6.79 -12.06 -3.22
N LEU A 85 -5.92 -13.05 -3.41
CA LEU A 85 -6.02 -14.38 -2.80
C LEU A 85 -4.79 -14.66 -1.96
N LEU A 86 -5.00 -14.89 -0.66
CA LEU A 86 -3.97 -15.34 0.26
C LEU A 86 -3.99 -16.86 0.34
N GLU A 87 -2.96 -17.52 -0.18
CA GLU A 87 -2.77 -18.96 -0.04
C GLU A 87 -1.94 -19.27 1.19
N VAL A 88 -2.39 -20.26 1.95
CA VAL A 88 -1.69 -20.76 3.13
C VAL A 88 -1.48 -22.26 3.00
N GLU A 89 -0.24 -22.67 2.91
CA GLU A 89 0.15 -24.09 2.94
C GLU A 89 -0.05 -24.64 4.35
N TRP A 90 -0.81 -25.69 4.44
CA TRP A 90 -1.15 -26.29 5.71
C TRP A 90 -0.49 -27.69 5.86
N PRO A 91 0.10 -28.03 7.03
CA PRO A 91 0.15 -27.26 8.29
C PRO A 91 1.37 -26.35 8.45
N SER A 92 2.24 -26.19 7.45
CA SER A 92 3.50 -25.46 7.57
C SER A 92 3.32 -23.97 7.90
N GLY A 93 2.18 -23.37 7.51
CA GLY A 93 1.91 -21.96 7.65
C GLY A 93 2.65 -21.06 6.63
N ARG A 94 3.41 -21.66 5.70
CA ARG A 94 3.96 -20.88 4.58
C ARG A 94 2.83 -20.28 3.78
N HIS A 95 3.03 -19.09 3.24
CA HIS A 95 1.97 -18.37 2.55
C HIS A 95 2.49 -17.56 1.38
N GLN A 96 1.59 -17.23 0.48
CA GLN A 96 1.81 -16.26 -0.61
C GLN A 96 0.55 -15.48 -0.88
N LEU A 97 0.70 -14.21 -1.29
CA LEU A 97 -0.39 -13.37 -1.71
C LEU A 97 -0.39 -13.31 -3.24
N LEU A 98 -1.49 -13.69 -3.84
CA LEU A 98 -1.74 -13.57 -5.27
C LEU A 98 -2.55 -12.30 -5.53
N LEU A 99 -2.08 -11.44 -6.43
CA LEU A 99 -2.80 -10.24 -6.84
C LEU A 99 -3.46 -10.46 -8.20
N PRO A 100 -4.63 -9.83 -8.45
CA PRO A 100 -5.25 -9.88 -9.76
C PRO A 100 -4.34 -9.28 -10.84
N ALA A 101 -4.18 -9.96 -11.97
CA ALA A 101 -3.28 -9.50 -13.04
C ALA A 101 -3.70 -8.14 -13.65
N TYR A 102 -4.97 -7.77 -13.57
CA TYR A 102 -5.44 -6.46 -14.06
C TYR A 102 -4.84 -5.27 -13.28
N TRP A 103 -4.30 -5.50 -12.07
CA TRP A 103 -3.62 -4.45 -11.31
C TRP A 103 -2.37 -3.92 -12.02
N ASP A 104 -1.74 -4.74 -12.87
CA ASP A 104 -0.59 -4.33 -13.67
C ASP A 104 -0.99 -3.49 -14.89
N THR A 105 -2.17 -3.75 -15.48
CA THR A 105 -2.60 -3.14 -16.74
C THR A 105 -3.60 -1.99 -16.56
N GLU A 106 -4.52 -2.13 -15.60
CA GLU A 106 -5.58 -1.16 -15.33
C GLU A 106 -5.29 -0.30 -14.09
N GLY A 107 -4.24 -0.67 -13.35
CA GLY A 107 -3.85 -0.08 -12.08
C GLY A 107 -4.60 -0.69 -10.89
N ALA A 108 -3.88 -0.87 -9.80
CA ALA A 108 -4.45 -1.31 -8.52
C ALA A 108 -5.48 -0.29 -8.01
N PRO A 109 -6.54 -0.71 -7.29
CA PRO A 109 -7.45 0.22 -6.63
C PRO A 109 -6.68 1.12 -5.67
N TYR A 110 -7.16 2.34 -5.41
CA TYR A 110 -6.46 3.24 -4.49
C TYR A 110 -6.48 2.75 -3.04
N GLU A 111 -7.52 2.06 -2.63
CA GLU A 111 -7.63 1.47 -1.29
C GLU A 111 -7.43 -0.04 -1.34
N GLY A 112 -6.82 -0.60 -0.28
CA GLY A 112 -6.61 -2.04 -0.15
C GLY A 112 -5.30 -2.56 -0.74
N ARG A 113 -4.38 -1.71 -1.20
CA ARG A 113 -3.07 -2.15 -1.69
C ARG A 113 -2.22 -2.66 -0.53
N PRO A 114 -1.55 -3.81 -0.65
CA PRO A 114 -0.54 -4.23 0.32
C PRO A 114 0.68 -3.31 0.23
N TYR A 115 1.29 -2.98 1.37
CA TYR A 115 2.47 -2.12 1.37
C TYR A 115 3.69 -2.85 0.79
N GLN A 116 4.29 -2.23 -0.20
CA GLN A 116 5.59 -2.62 -0.75
C GLN A 116 6.33 -1.35 -1.19
N LEU A 117 7.51 -1.14 -0.62
CA LEU A 117 8.31 0.04 -0.94
C LEU A 117 8.62 0.08 -2.44
N ASP A 118 8.59 1.27 -3.03
CA ASP A 118 8.78 1.61 -4.44
C ASP A 118 7.67 1.12 -5.40
N GLN A 119 6.82 0.21 -4.98
CA GLN A 119 5.74 -0.30 -5.81
C GLN A 119 4.36 0.11 -5.29
N PHE A 120 4.09 -0.17 -4.01
CA PHE A 120 2.85 0.19 -3.31
C PHE A 120 3.18 0.84 -1.97
N ASP A 121 3.61 2.08 -2.01
CA ASP A 121 3.92 2.91 -0.85
C ASP A 121 3.15 4.23 -0.89
N CYS A 122 3.45 5.14 0.03
CA CYS A 122 2.77 6.42 0.10
C CYS A 122 3.07 7.31 -1.10
N TYR A 123 4.29 7.29 -1.64
CA TYR A 123 4.67 8.12 -2.78
C TYR A 123 4.13 7.54 -4.10
N SER A 124 4.23 6.23 -4.30
CA SER A 124 3.67 5.57 -5.48
C SER A 124 2.15 5.74 -5.55
N LEU A 125 1.45 5.76 -4.41
CA LEU A 125 0.02 6.04 -4.35
C LEU A 125 -0.31 7.46 -4.83
N VAL A 126 0.48 8.48 -4.42
CA VAL A 126 0.32 9.86 -4.91
C VAL A 126 0.60 9.94 -6.41
N ARG A 127 1.67 9.29 -6.89
CA ARG A 127 2.00 9.24 -8.32
C ARG A 127 0.86 8.66 -9.16
N ASP A 128 0.32 7.53 -8.72
CA ASP A 128 -0.80 6.89 -9.41
C ASP A 128 -2.05 7.77 -9.42
N TRP A 129 -2.33 8.45 -8.31
CA TRP A 129 -3.41 9.41 -8.25
C TRP A 129 -3.22 10.54 -9.27
N MET A 130 -2.03 11.15 -9.28
CA MET A 130 -1.71 12.25 -10.20
C MET A 130 -1.78 11.80 -11.67
N ALA A 131 -1.31 10.59 -11.97
CA ALA A 131 -1.37 10.04 -13.33
C ALA A 131 -2.82 9.77 -13.77
N ARG A 132 -3.63 9.14 -12.93
CA ARG A 132 -4.97 8.67 -13.30
C ARG A 132 -6.04 9.78 -13.25
N GLU A 133 -5.97 10.65 -12.24
CA GLU A 133 -6.98 11.71 -12.07
C GLU A 133 -6.62 13.01 -12.80
N HIS A 134 -5.33 13.26 -13.02
CA HIS A 134 -4.86 14.53 -13.62
C HIS A 134 -4.03 14.37 -14.89
N GLY A 135 -3.68 13.12 -15.30
CA GLY A 135 -2.82 12.89 -16.46
C GLY A 135 -1.35 13.32 -16.24
N ILE A 136 -0.92 13.47 -14.99
CA ILE A 136 0.40 13.99 -14.63
C ILE A 136 1.32 12.82 -14.29
N ALA A 137 2.34 12.60 -15.13
CA ALA A 137 3.38 11.62 -14.86
C ALA A 137 4.43 12.23 -13.90
N MET A 138 4.54 11.66 -12.71
CA MET A 138 5.58 12.01 -11.74
C MET A 138 6.71 10.99 -11.81
N GLU A 139 7.96 11.48 -11.65
CA GLU A 139 9.14 10.61 -11.63
C GLU A 139 9.13 9.69 -10.39
N PRO A 140 9.57 8.44 -10.54
CA PRO A 140 9.81 7.58 -9.38
C PRO A 140 10.94 8.14 -8.52
N LEU A 141 10.94 7.80 -7.23
CA LEU A 141 12.10 8.08 -6.39
C LEU A 141 13.26 7.19 -6.87
N THR A 142 14.44 7.80 -7.07
CA THR A 142 15.57 7.16 -7.76
C THR A 142 16.57 6.45 -6.84
N ASP A 143 16.34 6.46 -5.53
CA ASP A 143 17.24 5.85 -4.54
C ASP A 143 16.88 4.40 -4.21
N SER A 144 17.85 3.65 -3.70
CA SER A 144 17.59 2.28 -3.28
C SER A 144 16.60 2.23 -2.11
N PRO A 145 15.75 1.19 -2.02
CA PRO A 145 14.73 1.06 -0.98
C PRO A 145 15.25 1.26 0.45
N ALA A 146 16.44 0.71 0.77
CA ALA A 146 17.04 0.84 2.09
C ALA A 146 17.52 2.26 2.39
N ARG A 147 18.11 2.93 1.39
CA ARG A 147 18.59 4.31 1.53
C ARG A 147 17.42 5.28 1.60
N LEU A 148 16.39 5.03 0.81
CA LEU A 148 15.17 5.82 0.82
C LEU A 148 14.46 5.74 2.17
N ALA A 149 14.31 4.54 2.73
CA ALA A 149 13.70 4.35 4.04
C ALA A 149 14.45 5.14 5.13
N ASN A 150 15.78 5.12 5.12
CA ASN A 150 16.59 5.89 6.06
C ASN A 150 16.47 7.40 5.82
N GLN A 151 16.51 7.87 4.57
CA GLN A 151 16.33 9.27 4.24
C GLN A 151 14.93 9.78 4.58
N MET A 152 13.89 8.99 4.30
CA MET A 152 12.51 9.35 4.67
C MET A 152 12.35 9.54 6.18
N LEU A 153 13.06 8.77 6.99
CA LEU A 153 12.99 8.84 8.45
C LEU A 153 13.85 9.98 9.03
N THR A 154 14.98 10.32 8.40
CA THR A 154 15.97 11.26 8.95
C THR A 154 16.00 12.62 8.28
N ASP A 155 15.90 12.67 6.95
CA ASP A 155 16.18 13.87 6.17
C ASP A 155 14.95 14.49 5.50
N GLY A 156 13.76 13.89 5.67
CA GLY A 156 12.55 14.36 5.02
C GLY A 156 12.62 14.28 3.49
N ALA A 157 12.84 13.09 2.96
CA ALA A 157 13.06 12.83 1.53
C ALA A 157 12.03 13.50 0.60
N PHE A 158 10.79 13.64 1.04
CA PHE A 158 9.75 14.33 0.25
C PHE A 158 10.03 15.84 0.07
N VAL A 159 10.72 16.47 1.02
CA VAL A 159 11.08 17.89 0.91
C VAL A 159 12.27 18.10 -0.01
N THR A 160 13.20 17.13 -0.05
CA THR A 160 14.39 17.17 -0.90
C THR A 160 14.17 16.62 -2.31
N ASN A 161 13.05 15.96 -2.57
CA ASN A 161 12.72 15.42 -3.88
C ASN A 161 12.57 16.55 -4.92
N PRO A 162 13.25 16.48 -6.08
CA PRO A 162 13.13 17.48 -7.16
C PRO A 162 11.69 17.70 -7.64
N GLU A 163 10.85 16.67 -7.59
CA GLU A 163 9.43 16.79 -7.94
C GLU A 163 8.69 17.77 -7.02
N ILE A 164 9.16 17.99 -5.77
CA ILE A 164 8.54 18.95 -4.88
C ILE A 164 8.58 20.38 -5.43
N ALA A 165 9.56 20.71 -6.30
CA ALA A 165 9.65 22.01 -6.93
C ALA A 165 8.49 22.31 -7.88
N ARG A 166 7.79 21.27 -8.35
CA ARG A 166 6.58 21.37 -9.19
C ARG A 166 5.31 21.60 -8.38
N TRP A 167 5.42 21.62 -7.07
CA TRP A 167 4.30 21.82 -6.16
C TRP A 167 4.43 23.15 -5.46
N GLU A 168 3.30 23.78 -5.16
CA GLU A 168 3.25 24.95 -4.30
C GLU A 168 2.56 24.63 -2.98
N ARG A 169 3.06 25.22 -1.92
CA ARG A 169 2.42 25.11 -0.61
C ARG A 169 1.15 25.93 -0.57
N VAL A 170 0.05 25.33 -0.11
CA VAL A 170 -1.23 26.01 0.04
C VAL A 170 -1.69 25.97 1.50
N ALA A 171 -2.38 27.05 1.93
CA ALA A 171 -2.94 27.13 3.27
C ALA A 171 -4.29 26.39 3.39
N ILE A 172 -5.08 26.40 2.30
CA ILE A 172 -6.41 25.80 2.22
C ILE A 172 -6.37 24.71 1.15
N PRO A 173 -6.41 23.43 1.56
CA PRO A 173 -6.37 22.34 0.60
C PRO A 173 -7.67 22.19 -0.17
N GLN A 174 -7.56 21.70 -1.40
CA GLN A 174 -8.67 21.27 -2.26
C GLN A 174 -8.54 19.77 -2.55
N PRO A 175 -9.64 19.07 -2.90
CA PRO A 175 -9.55 17.69 -3.34
C PRO A 175 -8.52 17.52 -4.45
N GLY A 176 -7.64 16.51 -4.31
CA GLY A 176 -6.52 16.26 -5.21
C GLY A 176 -5.19 16.89 -4.78
N ASP A 177 -5.19 17.82 -3.83
CA ASP A 177 -3.93 18.34 -3.30
C ASP A 177 -3.14 17.22 -2.55
N GLY A 178 -1.83 17.25 -2.69
CA GLY A 178 -0.93 16.43 -1.88
C GLY A 178 -0.95 16.88 -0.42
N ILE A 179 -0.80 15.94 0.49
CA ILE A 179 -0.62 16.21 1.91
C ILE A 179 0.66 15.55 2.39
N LEU A 180 1.54 16.32 3.02
CA LEU A 180 2.80 15.87 3.59
C LEU A 180 2.70 15.83 5.10
N PHE A 181 3.25 14.77 5.70
CA PHE A 181 3.26 14.56 7.13
C PHE A 181 4.68 14.37 7.65
N ALA A 182 4.97 14.97 8.80
CA ALA A 182 6.13 14.66 9.61
C ALA A 182 5.76 13.54 10.59
N MET A 183 6.14 12.29 10.23
CA MET A 183 5.91 11.12 11.06
C MET A 183 7.17 10.84 11.86
N THR A 184 7.14 11.13 13.16
CA THR A 184 8.19 10.71 14.07
C THR A 184 7.85 9.36 14.66
N GLN A 185 8.84 8.48 14.80
CA GLN A 185 8.66 7.23 15.54
C GLN A 185 8.78 7.42 17.05
N ASP A 186 9.35 8.52 17.48
CA ASP A 186 9.52 8.88 18.89
C ASP A 186 8.52 9.94 19.30
N ASP A 187 8.15 9.95 20.58
CA ASP A 187 7.18 10.89 21.17
C ASP A 187 7.67 12.36 21.16
N ASP A 188 8.89 12.61 20.71
CA ASP A 188 9.45 13.95 20.56
C ASP A 188 8.94 14.59 19.26
N HIS A 189 7.84 15.33 19.39
CA HIS A 189 7.10 15.97 18.30
C HIS A 189 7.82 17.21 17.73
N THR A 190 9.14 17.15 17.60
CA THR A 190 9.85 18.18 16.85
C THR A 190 9.35 18.13 15.42
N PRO A 191 8.85 19.24 14.83
CA PRO A 191 8.43 19.28 13.44
C PRO A 191 9.64 18.95 12.56
N GLY A 192 9.84 17.66 12.31
CA GLY A 192 10.87 17.16 11.43
C GLY A 192 10.52 17.38 9.97
N ALA A 193 11.44 17.05 9.11
CA ALA A 193 11.17 16.99 7.69
C ALA A 193 10.05 15.99 7.37
N ALA A 194 9.23 16.30 6.37
CA ALA A 194 8.14 15.44 5.96
C ALA A 194 8.67 14.11 5.41
N ASN A 195 8.14 12.99 5.89
CA ASN A 195 8.56 11.64 5.54
C ASN A 195 7.39 10.69 5.19
N HIS A 196 6.19 11.22 5.05
CA HIS A 196 5.01 10.50 4.62
C HIS A 196 4.12 11.40 3.76
N ALA A 197 3.44 10.82 2.78
CA ALA A 197 2.59 11.53 1.85
C ALA A 197 1.21 10.89 1.72
N GLY A 198 0.26 11.67 1.21
CA GLY A 198 -1.07 11.24 0.85
C GLY A 198 -1.74 12.23 -0.09
N VAL A 199 -3.00 11.97 -0.43
CA VAL A 199 -3.83 12.83 -1.25
C VAL A 199 -5.03 13.32 -0.43
N TYR A 200 -5.26 14.61 -0.40
CA TYR A 200 -6.44 15.18 0.25
C TYR A 200 -7.68 14.95 -0.63
N LEU A 201 -8.70 14.30 -0.09
CA LEU A 201 -9.91 13.93 -0.81
C LEU A 201 -11.06 14.95 -0.66
N GLY A 202 -10.88 15.98 0.15
CA GLY A 202 -11.97 16.87 0.57
C GLY A 202 -12.65 16.38 1.86
N ASP A 203 -13.52 17.22 2.42
CA ASP A 203 -14.35 16.94 3.61
C ASP A 203 -13.57 16.39 4.82
N GLY A 204 -12.32 16.85 4.97
CA GLY A 204 -11.44 16.41 6.05
C GLY A 204 -11.03 14.95 5.93
N ARG A 205 -10.98 14.38 4.72
CA ARG A 205 -10.50 13.01 4.45
C ARG A 205 -9.25 13.05 3.59
N PHE A 206 -8.41 12.05 3.71
CA PHE A 206 -7.25 11.86 2.85
C PHE A 206 -6.97 10.38 2.60
N LEU A 207 -6.38 10.08 1.46
CA LEU A 207 -5.94 8.77 1.04
C LEU A 207 -4.44 8.66 1.31
N HIS A 208 -4.01 7.55 1.89
CA HIS A 208 -2.59 7.30 2.15
C HIS A 208 -2.26 5.81 2.20
N HIS A 209 -0.95 5.52 2.18
CA HIS A 209 -0.45 4.15 2.32
C HIS A 209 0.64 4.11 3.39
N PHE A 210 0.27 3.71 4.59
CA PHE A 210 1.21 3.62 5.71
C PHE A 210 1.96 2.29 5.71
N ALA A 211 3.22 2.31 6.13
CA ALA A 211 4.04 1.09 6.22
C ALA A 211 3.33 0.00 7.04
N ASN A 212 3.42 -1.24 6.57
CA ASN A 212 2.81 -2.42 7.19
C ASN A 212 1.27 -2.38 7.29
N ARG A 213 0.61 -1.60 6.44
CA ARG A 213 -0.86 -1.52 6.36
C ARG A 213 -1.31 -1.59 4.92
N LEU A 214 -2.61 -1.78 4.74
CA LEU A 214 -3.23 -1.55 3.43
C LEU A 214 -3.42 -0.05 3.21
N SER A 215 -3.37 0.40 1.95
CA SER A 215 -3.76 1.76 1.60
C SER A 215 -5.23 2.00 1.96
N CYS A 216 -5.55 3.18 2.43
CA CYS A 216 -6.91 3.51 2.85
C CYS A 216 -7.17 5.01 2.87
N ALA A 217 -8.45 5.37 2.76
CA ALA A 217 -8.92 6.71 3.03
C ALA A 217 -9.33 6.83 4.51
N VAL A 218 -8.81 7.84 5.19
CA VAL A 218 -9.09 8.11 6.61
C VAL A 218 -9.46 9.56 6.86
N THR A 219 -10.07 9.83 8.02
CA THR A 219 -10.36 11.19 8.46
C THR A 219 -9.09 11.90 8.91
N LEU A 220 -8.92 13.13 8.48
CA LEU A 220 -7.86 14.03 8.95
C LEU A 220 -8.27 14.60 10.33
N ASP A 221 -8.25 13.75 11.34
CA ASP A 221 -8.57 14.08 12.73
C ASP A 221 -7.47 14.92 13.41
N ALA A 222 -7.63 15.21 14.69
CA ALA A 222 -6.67 16.01 15.47
C ALA A 222 -5.27 15.38 15.50
N VAL A 223 -5.18 14.04 15.53
CA VAL A 223 -3.91 13.31 15.58
C VAL A 223 -3.16 13.45 14.25
N TRP A 224 -3.85 13.29 13.13
CA TRP A 224 -3.28 13.48 11.81
C TRP A 224 -2.95 14.94 11.54
N ARG A 225 -3.86 15.88 11.90
CA ARG A 225 -3.63 17.33 11.72
C ARG A 225 -2.36 17.80 12.41
N ALA A 226 -2.06 17.29 13.60
CA ALA A 226 -0.86 17.64 14.36
C ALA A 226 0.44 17.22 13.63
N ARG A 227 0.35 16.30 12.69
CA ARG A 227 1.48 15.78 11.89
C ARG A 227 1.59 16.41 10.50
N VAL A 228 0.61 17.19 10.07
CA VAL A 228 0.64 17.84 8.75
C VAL A 228 1.79 18.82 8.70
N ALA A 229 2.74 18.57 7.80
CA ALA A 229 3.84 19.47 7.50
C ALA A 229 3.44 20.51 6.43
N ALA A 230 2.70 20.08 5.40
CA ALA A 230 2.22 20.96 4.34
C ALA A 230 1.07 20.34 3.56
N PHE A 231 0.24 21.19 2.97
CA PHE A 231 -0.59 20.87 1.82
C PHE A 231 0.08 21.40 0.55
N MET A 232 0.09 20.60 -0.50
CA MET A 232 0.85 20.86 -1.71
C MET A 232 -0.07 20.78 -2.92
N ARG A 233 -0.10 21.82 -3.76
CA ARG A 233 -0.84 21.84 -5.02
C ARG A 233 0.11 21.76 -6.18
N TRP A 234 -0.23 20.95 -7.19
CA TRP A 234 0.52 20.90 -8.43
C TRP A 234 0.38 22.20 -9.21
N LYS A 235 1.51 22.71 -9.70
CA LYS A 235 1.55 24.02 -10.42
C LYS A 235 1.27 23.90 -11.92
N GLY A 236 1.32 22.68 -12.47
CA GLY A 236 1.27 22.44 -13.90
C GLY A 236 2.62 22.19 -14.52
#